data_487650bfdb521e324fbe34a64521e6d4
#
_entry.id   487650bfdb521e324fbe34a64521e6d4
#
_cell.length_a   1.000
_cell.length_b   1.000
_cell.length_c   1.000
_cell.angle_alpha   90.00
_cell.angle_beta   90.00
_cell.angle_gamma   90.00
#
_symmetry.space_group_name_H-M   'P 1'
#
loop_
_entity.id
_entity.type
_entity.pdbx_description
1 polymer ?
#
loop_
_entity_poly.entity_id
_entity_poly.type
_entity_poly.pdbx_seq_one_letter_code
_entity_poly.pdbx_strand_id
1 'polypeptide(L)'
;MAQLRIALAQTNPAVGDLAANAARIVEWTGRAAERGAHLTVFTEMSLTGYPVEDLVLRTSFVEASLAALEALATRLAEEGLGEMPVVVGYVDRANLAPRVGQPKGAPLDGAALIHRGQVVVRSAKHHLPNYGVFDEYRYFVRGDRLPIFRLHGVDVAIAVCEDLWQEGGPVAVAADAGAGLLVTPNASPYEREKDDVRLALVSRRARESGCAILYVNQVGGQDELVFDGDSLVVSASGELVARAAQFAEELLVVDLDLPEARFGGLGTFETEAGDGTVITVERVELSARPLEPYEPLTPTVAEHLEDTAEVYSALVLAVRDYVRKNGFQSVILGLSGGIDSALTATIASDAIGPERVHAVLMPSRYSSEHSLGDARELVERQGINSRLVPISGVVDAFEKEIELSGLAAENLQARVRGTILMGLSNQHGHLVLTTGNKSELAVGYSTLYGDSAGGFAPIKDVLKTLVWELSRWRNAQAGRSGEFLYGFARPPIPENSIEKEPSAELRPGQRDTDSLPEYDVLDPLLHDYVEKDMGSAELVAAGHDPALVARIIRLVDLAEYKRRQYPPGPKITPKNFGRDRRLPITNRWRETTL
;
A
#
# COMPACT_ATOMS: atom_id res chain seq x y z
N MET A 1 11.80 3.41 37.42
CA MET A 1 11.64 2.95 36.03
C MET A 1 11.30 1.47 36.07
N ALA A 2 10.29 1.07 35.33
CA ALA A 2 9.91 -0.32 35.15
C ALA A 2 10.33 -0.79 33.74
N GLN A 3 10.85 -2.00 33.65
CA GLN A 3 11.33 -2.55 32.39
C GLN A 3 10.24 -3.42 31.75
N LEU A 4 9.97 -3.22 30.46
CA LEU A 4 9.04 -4.06 29.69
C LEU A 4 9.67 -4.52 28.39
N ARG A 5 9.52 -5.82 28.08
CA ARG A 5 9.82 -6.40 26.77
C ARG A 5 8.54 -6.43 25.94
N ILE A 6 8.57 -5.83 24.79
CA ILE A 6 7.38 -5.64 23.95
C ILE A 6 7.67 -6.15 22.55
N ALA A 7 6.70 -6.86 21.98
CA ALA A 7 6.74 -7.35 20.60
C ALA A 7 5.79 -6.55 19.71
N LEU A 8 6.33 -5.97 18.65
CA LEU A 8 5.58 -5.33 17.57
C LEU A 8 5.43 -6.34 16.43
N ALA A 9 4.22 -6.73 16.13
CA ALA A 9 3.90 -7.70 15.09
C ALA A 9 3.52 -7.00 13.78
N GLN A 10 4.52 -6.74 12.94
CA GLN A 10 4.37 -6.19 11.60
C GLN A 10 3.90 -7.28 10.65
N THR A 11 2.59 -7.39 10.44
CA THR A 11 1.98 -8.52 9.71
C THR A 11 1.28 -8.08 8.43
N ASN A 12 1.04 -9.05 7.53
CA ASN A 12 0.33 -8.87 6.26
C ASN A 12 -1.04 -9.59 6.32
N PRO A 13 -2.09 -8.97 6.89
CA PRO A 13 -3.42 -9.56 6.94
C PRO A 13 -4.10 -9.52 5.57
N ALA A 14 -5.02 -10.45 5.34
CA ALA A 14 -5.90 -10.43 4.18
C ALA A 14 -7.29 -9.91 4.57
N VAL A 15 -7.84 -8.97 3.79
CA VAL A 15 -9.17 -8.41 4.07
C VAL A 15 -10.23 -9.50 4.00
N GLY A 16 -11.01 -9.62 5.08
CA GLY A 16 -12.13 -10.57 5.19
C GLY A 16 -11.75 -11.99 5.55
N ASP A 17 -10.48 -12.37 5.60
CA ASP A 17 -10.04 -13.71 6.01
C ASP A 17 -9.83 -13.77 7.53
N LEU A 18 -10.93 -13.63 8.28
CA LEU A 18 -10.91 -13.59 9.74
C LEU A 18 -10.23 -14.83 10.36
N ALA A 19 -10.42 -16.00 9.76
CA ALA A 19 -9.88 -17.25 10.28
C ALA A 19 -8.36 -17.33 10.13
N ALA A 20 -7.82 -17.01 8.95
CA ALA A 20 -6.37 -17.02 8.72
C ALA A 20 -5.68 -15.89 9.49
N ASN A 21 -6.29 -14.69 9.55
CA ASN A 21 -5.75 -13.59 10.33
C ASN A 21 -5.71 -13.92 11.83
N ALA A 22 -6.77 -14.51 12.39
CA ALA A 22 -6.78 -14.97 13.78
C ALA A 22 -5.73 -16.05 14.06
N ALA A 23 -5.55 -17.00 13.14
CA ALA A 23 -4.51 -18.02 13.27
C ALA A 23 -3.10 -17.41 13.28
N ARG A 24 -2.87 -16.41 12.42
CA ARG A 24 -1.60 -15.65 12.39
C ARG A 24 -1.36 -14.88 13.68
N ILE A 25 -2.39 -14.24 14.24
CA ILE A 25 -2.28 -13.54 15.53
C ILE A 25 -1.85 -14.51 16.63
N VAL A 26 -2.44 -15.68 16.70
CA VAL A 26 -2.07 -16.71 17.68
C VAL A 26 -0.62 -17.19 17.48
N GLU A 27 -0.25 -17.53 16.25
CA GLU A 27 1.12 -17.95 15.91
C GLU A 27 2.16 -16.89 16.33
N TRP A 28 1.92 -15.62 15.97
CA TRP A 28 2.87 -14.55 16.26
C TRP A 28 2.91 -14.18 17.73
N THR A 29 1.80 -14.31 18.45
CA THR A 29 1.78 -14.21 19.93
C THR A 29 2.62 -15.32 20.56
N GLY A 30 2.55 -16.56 20.05
CA GLY A 30 3.42 -17.65 20.47
C GLY A 30 4.91 -17.34 20.27
N ARG A 31 5.26 -16.84 19.09
CA ARG A 31 6.65 -16.40 18.78
C ARG A 31 7.11 -15.25 19.69
N ALA A 32 6.22 -14.33 20.06
CA ALA A 32 6.52 -13.27 21.01
C ALA A 32 6.76 -13.82 22.41
N ALA A 33 5.94 -14.78 22.86
CA ALA A 33 6.10 -15.46 24.14
C ALA A 33 7.43 -16.22 24.22
N GLU A 34 7.84 -16.93 23.15
CA GLU A 34 9.15 -17.61 23.07
C GLU A 34 10.33 -16.64 23.22
N ARG A 35 10.15 -15.38 22.83
CA ARG A 35 11.15 -14.30 23.01
C ARG A 35 11.04 -13.59 24.37
N GLY A 36 10.12 -14.03 25.23
CA GLY A 36 9.91 -13.49 26.57
C GLY A 36 9.22 -12.12 26.58
N ALA A 37 8.42 -11.79 25.55
CA ALA A 37 7.66 -10.55 25.51
C ALA A 37 6.60 -10.53 26.62
N HIS A 38 6.34 -9.32 27.17
CA HIS A 38 5.32 -9.08 28.19
C HIS A 38 4.05 -8.46 27.58
N LEU A 39 4.12 -7.99 26.34
CA LEU A 39 3.04 -7.41 25.56
C LEU A 39 3.30 -7.67 24.09
N THR A 40 2.27 -8.06 23.34
CA THR A 40 2.32 -8.12 21.88
C THR A 40 1.32 -7.13 21.28
N VAL A 41 1.77 -6.34 20.31
CA VAL A 41 0.93 -5.33 19.63
C VAL A 41 0.88 -5.65 18.14
N PHE A 42 -0.33 -5.83 17.63
CA PHE A 42 -0.62 -6.01 16.22
C PHE A 42 -1.05 -4.71 15.55
N THR A 43 -1.19 -4.73 14.23
CA THR A 43 -1.52 -3.58 13.41
C THR A 43 -3.00 -3.22 13.47
N GLU A 44 -3.37 -2.05 12.96
CA GLU A 44 -4.75 -1.63 12.73
C GLU A 44 -5.47 -2.67 11.89
N MET A 45 -6.70 -3.03 12.28
CA MET A 45 -7.51 -4.06 11.63
C MET A 45 -6.78 -5.38 11.33
N SER A 46 -5.79 -5.76 12.12
CA SER A 46 -5.04 -7.02 11.92
C SER A 46 -5.92 -8.27 11.88
N LEU A 47 -7.09 -8.25 12.52
CA LEU A 47 -8.06 -9.34 12.50
C LEU A 47 -8.93 -9.33 11.24
N THR A 48 -9.32 -8.17 10.73
CA THR A 48 -10.23 -8.02 9.59
C THR A 48 -9.54 -7.75 8.26
N GLY A 49 -8.27 -7.30 8.30
CA GLY A 49 -7.55 -6.68 7.19
C GLY A 49 -8.00 -5.24 6.96
N TYR A 50 -7.11 -4.40 6.39
CA TYR A 50 -7.36 -2.99 6.06
C TYR A 50 -6.99 -2.72 4.59
N PRO A 51 -7.77 -1.90 3.85
CA PRO A 51 -9.05 -1.29 4.23
C PRO A 51 -10.24 -2.21 3.95
N VAL A 52 -11.22 -2.21 4.85
CA VAL A 52 -12.44 -3.05 4.72
C VAL A 52 -13.50 -2.46 3.80
N GLU A 53 -13.46 -1.17 3.52
CA GLU A 53 -14.36 -0.45 2.63
C GLU A 53 -15.85 -0.77 2.87
N ASP A 54 -16.65 -0.95 1.81
CA ASP A 54 -18.08 -1.23 1.90
C ASP A 54 -18.44 -2.58 2.59
N LEU A 55 -17.45 -3.43 2.88
CA LEU A 55 -17.71 -4.63 3.70
C LEU A 55 -18.22 -4.25 5.09
N VAL A 56 -17.72 -3.17 5.68
CA VAL A 56 -18.12 -2.70 7.02
C VAL A 56 -19.57 -2.23 7.10
N LEU A 57 -20.20 -1.87 5.97
CA LEU A 57 -21.59 -1.50 5.90
C LEU A 57 -22.54 -2.72 5.98
N ARG A 58 -21.98 -3.94 5.91
CA ARG A 58 -22.70 -5.18 6.10
C ARG A 58 -22.72 -5.55 7.57
N THR A 59 -23.88 -5.57 8.19
CA THR A 59 -24.05 -5.98 9.60
C THR A 59 -23.41 -7.33 9.88
N SER A 60 -23.55 -8.30 8.95
CA SER A 60 -22.96 -9.63 9.09
C SER A 60 -21.43 -9.61 9.17
N PHE A 61 -20.75 -8.69 8.48
CA PHE A 61 -19.30 -8.57 8.55
C PHE A 61 -18.85 -8.02 9.91
N VAL A 62 -19.54 -7.00 10.42
CA VAL A 62 -19.26 -6.44 11.75
C VAL A 62 -19.50 -7.47 12.86
N GLU A 63 -20.62 -8.19 12.79
CA GLU A 63 -20.93 -9.29 13.74
C GLU A 63 -19.86 -10.41 13.66
N ALA A 64 -19.40 -10.75 12.46
CA ALA A 64 -18.34 -11.73 12.28
C ALA A 64 -17.00 -11.26 12.89
N SER A 65 -16.67 -9.97 12.75
CA SER A 65 -15.48 -9.38 13.38
C SER A 65 -15.54 -9.48 14.91
N LEU A 66 -16.69 -9.10 15.50
CA LEU A 66 -16.91 -9.19 16.95
C LEU A 66 -16.82 -10.64 17.45
N ALA A 67 -17.46 -11.56 16.77
CA ALA A 67 -17.41 -12.99 17.12
C ALA A 67 -15.99 -13.57 16.98
N ALA A 68 -15.24 -13.16 15.95
CA ALA A 68 -13.86 -13.58 15.75
C ALA A 68 -12.93 -13.06 16.85
N LEU A 69 -13.16 -11.84 17.35
CA LEU A 69 -12.37 -11.28 18.46
C LEU A 69 -12.58 -12.09 19.76
N GLU A 70 -13.83 -12.41 20.10
CA GLU A 70 -14.13 -13.22 21.31
C GLU A 70 -13.58 -14.66 21.16
N ALA A 71 -13.69 -15.25 19.97
CA ALA A 71 -13.11 -16.56 19.70
C ALA A 71 -11.58 -16.54 19.76
N LEU A 72 -10.93 -15.48 19.27
CA LEU A 72 -9.49 -15.28 19.38
C LEU A 72 -9.04 -15.18 20.85
N ALA A 73 -9.78 -14.42 21.67
CA ALA A 73 -9.49 -14.31 23.09
C ALA A 73 -9.51 -15.69 23.79
N THR A 74 -10.56 -16.46 23.53
CA THR A 74 -10.69 -17.82 24.05
C THR A 74 -9.54 -18.71 23.57
N ARG A 75 -9.24 -18.70 22.28
CA ARG A 75 -8.19 -19.52 21.68
C ARG A 75 -6.81 -19.22 22.23
N LEU A 76 -6.46 -17.95 22.45
CA LEU A 76 -5.17 -17.57 23.07
C LEU A 76 -5.03 -18.19 24.47
N ALA A 77 -6.10 -18.25 25.27
CA ALA A 77 -6.07 -18.89 26.58
C ALA A 77 -5.96 -20.42 26.48
N GLU A 78 -6.69 -21.07 25.57
CA GLU A 78 -6.64 -22.51 25.34
C GLU A 78 -5.28 -23.00 24.84
N GLU A 79 -4.57 -22.18 24.04
CA GLU A 79 -3.22 -22.48 23.56
C GLU A 79 -2.11 -22.10 24.57
N GLY A 80 -2.49 -21.69 25.81
CA GLY A 80 -1.54 -21.38 26.88
C GLY A 80 -0.90 -20.00 26.78
N LEU A 81 -1.42 -19.13 25.92
CA LEU A 81 -0.94 -17.77 25.69
C LEU A 81 -1.76 -16.70 26.45
N GLY A 82 -2.71 -17.14 27.31
CA GLY A 82 -3.64 -16.25 27.99
C GLY A 82 -3.00 -15.20 28.92
N GLU A 83 -1.85 -15.48 29.50
CA GLU A 83 -1.14 -14.53 30.37
C GLU A 83 -0.42 -13.43 29.57
N MET A 84 -0.24 -13.57 28.26
CA MET A 84 0.31 -12.57 27.37
C MET A 84 -0.79 -11.55 27.00
N PRO A 85 -0.71 -10.29 27.42
CA PRO A 85 -1.58 -9.26 26.89
C PRO A 85 -1.33 -9.03 25.41
N VAL A 86 -2.40 -8.95 24.62
CA VAL A 86 -2.34 -8.79 23.16
C VAL A 86 -3.23 -7.62 22.74
N VAL A 87 -2.65 -6.64 22.04
CA VAL A 87 -3.41 -5.55 21.40
C VAL A 87 -3.66 -5.91 19.94
N VAL A 88 -4.93 -5.93 19.53
CA VAL A 88 -5.38 -6.39 18.20
C VAL A 88 -6.29 -5.34 17.57
N GLY A 89 -6.01 -4.94 16.32
CA GLY A 89 -6.92 -4.12 15.52
C GLY A 89 -8.04 -4.94 14.90
N TYR A 90 -9.28 -4.43 14.92
CA TYR A 90 -10.47 -5.10 14.42
C TYR A 90 -11.57 -4.09 14.07
N VAL A 91 -12.66 -4.54 13.46
CA VAL A 91 -13.87 -3.72 13.26
C VAL A 91 -14.83 -3.93 14.43
N ASP A 92 -15.16 -2.82 15.12
CA ASP A 92 -16.11 -2.76 16.23
C ASP A 92 -17.41 -2.05 15.83
N ARG A 93 -18.30 -1.86 16.77
CA ARG A 93 -19.57 -1.14 16.59
C ARG A 93 -19.89 -0.27 17.80
N ALA A 94 -20.22 1.01 17.55
CA ALA A 94 -20.74 1.86 18.59
C ALA A 94 -22.22 1.53 18.91
N ASN A 95 -22.57 1.63 20.18
CA ASN A 95 -23.97 1.50 20.61
C ASN A 95 -24.69 2.86 20.44
N LEU A 96 -24.89 3.26 19.19
CA LEU A 96 -25.52 4.53 18.82
C LEU A 96 -26.86 4.28 18.15
N ALA A 97 -27.84 5.14 18.45
CA ALA A 97 -29.10 5.16 17.71
C ALA A 97 -28.84 5.58 16.25
N PRO A 98 -29.47 4.94 15.26
CA PRO A 98 -29.32 5.32 13.85
C PRO A 98 -29.64 6.81 13.62
N ARG A 99 -28.76 7.52 12.90
CA ARG A 99 -28.95 8.92 12.53
C ARG A 99 -28.70 9.09 11.03
N VAL A 100 -29.41 10.03 10.42
CA VAL A 100 -29.16 10.42 9.03
C VAL A 100 -27.74 11.02 8.93
N GLY A 101 -26.97 10.59 7.93
CA GLY A 101 -25.60 11.02 7.72
C GLY A 101 -24.54 10.21 8.49
N GLN A 102 -24.95 9.22 9.29
CA GLN A 102 -24.02 8.26 9.88
C GLN A 102 -23.96 6.94 9.10
N PRO A 103 -22.81 6.26 9.08
CA PRO A 103 -22.69 4.93 8.52
C PRO A 103 -23.68 3.96 9.18
N LYS A 104 -24.28 3.07 8.36
CA LYS A 104 -25.23 2.09 8.83
C LYS A 104 -24.61 1.15 9.87
N GLY A 105 -25.25 1.03 11.05
CA GLY A 105 -24.77 0.18 12.13
C GLY A 105 -23.67 0.80 12.99
N ALA A 106 -23.28 2.05 12.72
CA ALA A 106 -22.26 2.80 13.44
C ALA A 106 -20.94 2.00 13.67
N PRO A 107 -20.27 1.50 12.62
CA PRO A 107 -19.02 0.78 12.77
C PRO A 107 -17.93 1.68 13.34
N LEU A 108 -16.98 1.05 14.02
CA LEU A 108 -15.78 1.68 14.57
C LEU A 108 -14.52 0.98 14.03
N ASP A 109 -13.52 1.76 13.73
CA ASP A 109 -12.15 1.27 13.57
C ASP A 109 -11.57 1.08 14.97
N GLY A 110 -11.48 -0.16 15.42
CA GLY A 110 -11.25 -0.50 16.81
C GLY A 110 -9.90 -1.17 17.07
N ALA A 111 -9.41 -1.02 18.29
CA ALA A 111 -8.36 -1.83 18.88
C ALA A 111 -8.83 -2.41 20.21
N ALA A 112 -8.48 -3.66 20.49
CA ALA A 112 -8.85 -4.34 21.72
C ALA A 112 -7.63 -4.90 22.42
N LEU A 113 -7.63 -4.86 23.75
CA LEU A 113 -6.69 -5.58 24.60
C LEU A 113 -7.31 -6.92 25.01
N ILE A 114 -6.65 -8.00 24.68
CA ILE A 114 -7.00 -9.36 25.10
C ILE A 114 -6.06 -9.80 26.22
N HIS A 115 -6.60 -10.35 27.28
CA HIS A 115 -5.84 -10.96 28.37
C HIS A 115 -6.66 -12.02 29.10
N ARG A 116 -6.08 -13.15 29.43
CA ARG A 116 -6.71 -14.29 30.16
C ARG A 116 -8.00 -14.77 29.53
N GLY A 117 -8.02 -14.86 28.20
CA GLY A 117 -9.19 -15.34 27.46
C GLY A 117 -10.34 -14.35 27.35
N GLN A 118 -10.13 -13.09 27.69
CA GLN A 118 -11.18 -12.05 27.68
C GLN A 118 -10.69 -10.80 26.95
N VAL A 119 -11.63 -10.09 26.32
CA VAL A 119 -11.44 -8.73 25.83
C VAL A 119 -11.60 -7.77 27.00
N VAL A 120 -10.49 -7.18 27.47
CA VAL A 120 -10.43 -6.40 28.70
C VAL A 120 -10.84 -4.95 28.48
N VAL A 121 -10.31 -4.31 27.43
CA VAL A 121 -10.67 -2.94 27.03
C VAL A 121 -10.76 -2.83 25.53
N ARG A 122 -11.51 -1.83 25.05
CA ARG A 122 -11.71 -1.52 23.64
C ARG A 122 -11.42 -0.04 23.42
N SER A 123 -10.63 0.25 22.40
CA SER A 123 -10.39 1.58 21.84
C SER A 123 -11.05 1.71 20.49
N ALA A 124 -11.26 2.93 20.05
CA ALA A 124 -11.68 3.20 18.69
C ALA A 124 -11.06 4.50 18.19
N LYS A 125 -10.66 4.51 16.95
CA LYS A 125 -10.06 5.64 16.24
C LYS A 125 -10.93 6.89 16.35
N HIS A 126 -10.34 7.97 16.85
CA HIS A 126 -11.02 9.24 17.03
C HIS A 126 -10.96 10.10 15.77
N HIS A 127 -9.77 10.26 15.22
CA HIS A 127 -9.56 11.00 13.99
C HIS A 127 -9.72 10.07 12.78
N LEU A 128 -10.71 10.35 11.96
CA LEU A 128 -10.99 9.57 10.74
C LEU A 128 -10.40 10.30 9.55
N PRO A 129 -9.40 9.76 8.82
CA PRO A 129 -8.84 10.41 7.66
C PRO A 129 -9.86 10.45 6.51
N ASN A 130 -9.95 11.61 5.85
CA ASN A 130 -10.84 11.83 4.71
C ASN A 130 -10.15 12.68 3.64
N TYR A 131 -8.96 12.27 3.25
CA TYR A 131 -8.09 12.90 2.25
C TYR A 131 -7.31 11.83 1.49
N GLY A 132 -6.80 12.16 0.30
CA GLY A 132 -6.07 11.22 -0.55
C GLY A 132 -6.90 9.96 -0.83
N VAL A 133 -6.35 8.81 -0.44
CA VAL A 133 -7.00 7.49 -0.59
C VAL A 133 -8.02 7.17 0.49
N PHE A 134 -8.05 7.96 1.55
CA PHE A 134 -8.91 7.71 2.70
C PHE A 134 -10.31 8.31 2.51
N ASP A 135 -11.33 7.58 2.95
CA ASP A 135 -12.73 7.97 2.92
C ASP A 135 -13.44 7.42 4.16
N GLU A 136 -12.80 7.56 5.35
CA GLU A 136 -13.26 6.86 6.57
C GLU A 136 -14.53 7.45 7.18
N TYR A 137 -14.86 8.72 6.92
CA TYR A 137 -16.16 9.27 7.31
C TYR A 137 -17.35 8.57 6.63
N ARG A 138 -17.12 7.90 5.50
CA ARG A 138 -18.11 7.08 4.83
C ARG A 138 -18.42 5.79 5.59
N TYR A 139 -17.45 5.26 6.31
CA TYR A 139 -17.46 3.92 6.86
C TYR A 139 -17.61 3.88 8.37
N PHE A 140 -17.02 4.82 9.10
CA PHE A 140 -16.86 4.74 10.54
C PHE A 140 -17.48 5.94 11.27
N VAL A 141 -17.77 5.72 12.56
CA VAL A 141 -18.03 6.80 13.50
C VAL A 141 -16.82 6.99 14.41
N ARG A 142 -16.66 8.19 14.95
CA ARG A 142 -15.53 8.53 15.83
C ARG A 142 -15.60 7.79 17.16
N GLY A 143 -14.45 7.35 17.66
CA GLY A 143 -14.25 6.98 19.05
C GLY A 143 -14.12 8.22 19.95
N ASP A 144 -14.38 8.05 21.23
CA ASP A 144 -14.31 9.10 22.25
C ASP A 144 -13.55 8.65 23.51
N ARG A 145 -12.74 7.58 23.39
CA ARG A 145 -12.09 6.93 24.55
C ARG A 145 -10.59 6.81 24.37
N LEU A 146 -9.86 6.96 25.49
CA LEU A 146 -8.47 6.57 25.64
C LEU A 146 -8.40 5.48 26.72
N PRO A 147 -8.35 4.18 26.35
CA PRO A 147 -8.11 3.13 27.32
C PRO A 147 -6.65 3.13 27.75
N ILE A 148 -6.44 2.95 29.07
CA ILE A 148 -5.14 2.78 29.70
C ILE A 148 -5.18 1.48 30.49
N PHE A 149 -4.20 0.62 30.29
CA PHE A 149 -4.05 -0.59 31.10
C PHE A 149 -2.70 -0.56 31.84
N ARG A 150 -2.72 -0.94 33.11
CA ARG A 150 -1.52 -1.04 33.92
C ARG A 150 -0.92 -2.43 33.75
N LEU A 151 0.29 -2.50 33.23
CA LEU A 151 1.05 -3.72 33.01
C LEU A 151 2.41 -3.60 33.71
N HIS A 152 2.68 -4.47 34.66
CA HIS A 152 3.93 -4.51 35.44
C HIS A 152 4.35 -3.13 35.95
N GLY A 153 3.36 -2.39 36.51
CA GLY A 153 3.58 -1.07 37.08
C GLY A 153 3.73 0.07 36.05
N VAL A 154 3.51 -0.16 34.75
CA VAL A 154 3.52 0.86 33.70
C VAL A 154 2.10 1.08 33.18
N ASP A 155 1.67 2.33 33.06
CA ASP A 155 0.41 2.70 32.41
C ASP A 155 0.61 2.81 30.90
N VAL A 156 -0.06 1.93 30.13
CA VAL A 156 0.02 1.82 28.68
C VAL A 156 -1.30 2.28 28.06
N ALA A 157 -1.26 3.30 27.22
CA ALA A 157 -2.42 3.82 26.49
C ALA A 157 -2.52 3.23 25.06
N ILE A 158 -3.74 3.13 24.53
CA ILE A 158 -4.00 2.67 23.15
C ILE A 158 -4.68 3.78 22.36
N ALA A 159 -4.06 4.21 21.24
CA ALA A 159 -4.66 5.06 20.22
C ALA A 159 -4.53 4.38 18.85
N VAL A 160 -5.25 4.82 17.81
CA VAL A 160 -5.27 4.14 16.53
C VAL A 160 -4.85 5.09 15.41
N CYS A 161 -3.77 4.75 14.72
CA CYS A 161 -3.30 5.29 13.45
C CYS A 161 -3.38 6.83 13.34
N GLU A 162 -4.44 7.34 12.69
CA GLU A 162 -4.64 8.78 12.41
C GLU A 162 -4.68 9.63 13.67
N ASP A 163 -4.93 9.05 14.85
CA ASP A 163 -4.87 9.75 16.13
C ASP A 163 -3.47 10.35 16.42
N LEU A 164 -2.42 9.78 15.83
CA LEU A 164 -1.08 10.36 15.85
C LEU A 164 -0.87 11.51 14.87
N TRP A 165 -1.57 11.51 13.73
CA TRP A 165 -1.32 12.47 12.67
C TRP A 165 -1.97 13.82 12.93
N GLN A 166 -3.15 13.82 13.58
CA GLN A 166 -3.89 15.04 13.88
C GLN A 166 -3.64 15.54 15.32
N GLU A 167 -3.80 16.83 15.52
CA GLU A 167 -3.72 17.45 16.84
C GLU A 167 -5.01 17.19 17.64
N GLY A 168 -4.91 17.26 18.96
CA GLY A 168 -6.06 16.97 19.83
C GLY A 168 -6.29 15.47 20.05
N GLY A 169 -7.52 15.11 20.41
CA GLY A 169 -7.97 13.73 20.58
C GLY A 169 -7.23 12.91 21.65
N PRO A 170 -7.25 11.57 21.55
CA PRO A 170 -6.71 10.68 22.59
C PRO A 170 -5.22 10.88 22.88
N VAL A 171 -4.42 11.19 21.86
CA VAL A 171 -2.96 11.35 22.02
C VAL A 171 -2.63 12.60 22.84
N ALA A 172 -3.38 13.69 22.66
CA ALA A 172 -3.15 14.93 23.40
C ALA A 172 -3.40 14.77 24.91
N VAL A 173 -4.31 13.89 25.30
CA VAL A 173 -4.64 13.67 26.73
C VAL A 173 -3.81 12.54 27.37
N ALA A 174 -2.99 11.83 26.62
CA ALA A 174 -2.23 10.69 27.14
C ALA A 174 -1.26 11.08 28.27
N ALA A 175 -0.58 12.23 28.15
CA ALA A 175 0.32 12.76 29.18
C ALA A 175 -0.42 13.10 30.48
N ASP A 176 -1.51 13.86 30.40
CA ASP A 176 -2.33 14.27 31.55
C ASP A 176 -3.00 13.05 32.18
N ALA A 177 -3.34 12.05 31.39
CA ALA A 177 -3.83 10.77 31.84
C ALA A 177 -2.74 9.90 32.51
N GLY A 178 -1.46 10.30 32.44
CA GLY A 178 -0.35 9.62 33.09
C GLY A 178 0.14 8.35 32.42
N ALA A 179 -0.07 8.23 31.10
CA ALA A 179 0.50 7.15 30.33
C ALA A 179 2.03 7.25 30.28
N GLY A 180 2.74 6.14 30.46
CA GLY A 180 4.19 6.04 30.28
C GLY A 180 4.57 5.47 28.91
N LEU A 181 3.62 4.80 28.26
CA LEU A 181 3.75 4.22 26.94
C LEU A 181 2.47 4.42 26.15
N LEU A 182 2.59 4.78 24.88
CA LEU A 182 1.49 4.85 23.92
C LEU A 182 1.70 3.80 22.83
N VAL A 183 0.78 2.88 22.69
CA VAL A 183 0.79 1.90 21.60
C VAL A 183 -0.18 2.33 20.50
N THR A 184 0.28 2.30 19.27
CA THR A 184 -0.52 2.72 18.12
C THR A 184 -0.48 1.66 17.02
N PRO A 185 -1.55 0.83 16.93
CA PRO A 185 -1.83 0.03 15.75
C PRO A 185 -2.06 0.93 14.52
N ASN A 186 -1.37 0.63 13.40
CA ASN A 186 -1.44 1.43 12.18
C ASN A 186 -1.59 0.55 10.94
N ALA A 187 -2.25 1.12 9.91
CA ALA A 187 -2.25 0.63 8.54
C ALA A 187 -2.06 1.84 7.59
N SER A 188 -0.93 2.50 7.74
CA SER A 188 -0.55 3.68 6.95
C SER A 188 0.05 3.25 5.63
N PRO A 189 -0.57 3.58 4.46
CA PRO A 189 -0.06 3.17 3.16
C PRO A 189 1.27 3.84 2.82
N TYR A 190 2.06 3.12 2.06
CA TYR A 190 3.29 3.62 1.46
C TYR A 190 3.01 4.73 0.45
N GLU A 191 3.83 5.74 0.48
CA GLU A 191 4.04 6.75 -0.54
C GLU A 191 5.53 7.05 -0.56
N ARG A 192 6.09 7.32 -1.72
CA ARG A 192 7.48 7.72 -1.88
C ARG A 192 7.79 8.92 -0.97
N GLU A 193 8.90 8.89 -0.24
CA GLU A 193 9.33 9.92 0.72
C GLU A 193 8.46 10.07 2.00
N LYS A 194 7.49 9.21 2.24
CA LYS A 194 6.59 9.31 3.41
C LYS A 194 7.23 8.81 4.71
N ASP A 195 8.16 7.90 4.64
CA ASP A 195 8.90 7.35 5.77
C ASP A 195 9.69 8.43 6.53
N ASP A 196 10.30 9.39 5.85
CA ASP A 196 10.96 10.56 6.43
C ASP A 196 9.98 11.41 7.26
N VAL A 197 8.76 11.59 6.76
CA VAL A 197 7.69 12.31 7.46
C VAL A 197 7.19 11.53 8.67
N ARG A 198 7.09 10.20 8.57
CA ARG A 198 6.59 9.31 9.62
C ARG A 198 7.45 9.36 10.89
N LEU A 199 8.77 9.18 10.76
CA LEU A 199 9.67 9.25 11.91
C LEU A 199 9.63 10.64 12.56
N ALA A 200 9.66 11.71 11.77
CA ALA A 200 9.57 13.07 12.28
C ALA A 200 8.28 13.32 13.07
N LEU A 201 7.14 12.82 12.57
CA LEU A 201 5.84 12.89 13.24
C LEU A 201 5.84 12.12 14.56
N VAL A 202 6.22 10.85 14.56
CA VAL A 202 6.20 10.01 15.78
C VAL A 202 7.12 10.57 16.85
N SER A 203 8.32 11.07 16.47
CA SER A 203 9.26 11.74 17.35
C SER A 203 8.68 13.03 17.98
N ARG A 204 7.95 13.82 17.20
CA ARG A 204 7.25 15.02 17.70
C ARG A 204 6.17 14.63 18.69
N ARG A 205 5.31 13.66 18.35
CA ARG A 205 4.22 13.20 19.20
C ARG A 205 4.70 12.58 20.51
N ALA A 206 5.83 11.85 20.48
CA ALA A 206 6.45 11.32 21.69
C ALA A 206 6.84 12.44 22.68
N ARG A 207 7.46 13.52 22.17
CA ARG A 207 7.80 14.69 22.99
C ARG A 207 6.56 15.44 23.50
N GLU A 208 5.55 15.62 22.67
CA GLU A 208 4.29 16.30 23.04
C GLU A 208 3.51 15.53 24.10
N SER A 209 3.38 14.21 23.94
CA SER A 209 2.67 13.35 24.88
C SER A 209 3.50 12.96 26.11
N GLY A 210 4.82 13.19 26.10
CA GLY A 210 5.72 12.73 27.17
C GLY A 210 5.80 11.21 27.31
N CYS A 211 5.31 10.45 26.32
CA CYS A 211 5.27 9.00 26.28
C CYS A 211 6.28 8.42 25.29
N ALA A 212 6.84 7.25 25.58
CA ALA A 212 7.41 6.43 24.52
C ALA A 212 6.27 5.98 23.58
N ILE A 213 6.55 5.85 22.28
CA ILE A 213 5.53 5.45 21.28
C ILE A 213 5.96 4.19 20.56
N LEU A 214 5.03 3.24 20.45
CA LEU A 214 5.13 2.09 19.54
C LEU A 214 4.23 2.35 18.33
N TYR A 215 4.83 2.61 17.19
CA TYR A 215 4.15 2.72 15.90
C TYR A 215 4.21 1.37 15.20
N VAL A 216 3.11 0.59 15.26
CA VAL A 216 3.07 -0.77 14.71
C VAL A 216 2.31 -0.73 13.39
N ASN A 217 3.02 -0.78 12.26
CA ASN A 217 2.43 -0.59 10.95
C ASN A 217 2.25 -1.91 10.18
N GLN A 218 1.18 -1.96 9.38
CA GLN A 218 0.89 -3.07 8.47
C GLN A 218 1.94 -3.15 7.35
N VAL A 219 2.19 -4.36 6.85
CA VAL A 219 2.93 -4.60 5.61
C VAL A 219 2.03 -5.35 4.61
N GLY A 220 2.31 -5.23 3.31
CA GLY A 220 1.62 -5.99 2.26
C GLY A 220 0.93 -5.14 1.21
N GLY A 221 0.44 -5.78 0.16
CA GLY A 221 -0.40 -5.18 -0.88
C GLY A 221 -1.87 -5.49 -0.67
N GLN A 222 -2.73 -4.49 -0.86
CA GLN A 222 -4.18 -4.63 -0.84
C GLN A 222 -4.81 -3.73 -1.89
N ASP A 223 -5.34 -4.33 -2.95
CA ASP A 223 -5.86 -3.61 -4.13
C ASP A 223 -4.82 -2.63 -4.72
N GLU A 224 -5.08 -1.33 -4.69
CA GLU A 224 -4.14 -0.30 -5.15
C GLU A 224 -3.16 0.16 -4.05
N LEU A 225 -3.35 -0.24 -2.79
CA LEU A 225 -2.52 0.21 -1.68
C LEU A 225 -1.37 -0.78 -1.42
N VAL A 226 -0.23 -0.21 -1.08
CA VAL A 226 0.92 -0.94 -0.56
C VAL A 226 1.21 -0.42 0.84
N PHE A 227 1.52 -1.31 1.76
CA PHE A 227 1.92 -1.00 3.13
C PHE A 227 3.36 -1.46 3.30
N ASP A 228 4.20 -0.55 3.71
CA ASP A 228 5.64 -0.76 3.82
C ASP A 228 6.10 -1.35 5.17
N GLY A 229 5.21 -1.42 6.15
CA GLY A 229 5.64 -1.75 7.50
C GLY A 229 6.41 -0.60 8.12
N ASP A 230 7.73 -0.70 8.23
CA ASP A 230 8.57 0.32 8.86
C ASP A 230 8.07 0.69 10.25
N SER A 231 7.75 -0.32 11.07
CA SER A 231 7.30 -0.11 12.45
C SER A 231 8.40 0.51 13.28
N LEU A 232 8.05 1.47 14.13
CA LEU A 232 8.99 2.30 14.88
C LEU A 232 8.75 2.22 16.39
N VAL A 233 9.84 2.29 17.15
CA VAL A 233 9.82 2.53 18.59
C VAL A 233 10.60 3.80 18.85
N VAL A 234 9.93 4.77 19.48
CA VAL A 234 10.50 6.08 19.77
C VAL A 234 10.39 6.35 21.27
N SER A 235 11.47 6.84 21.88
CA SER A 235 11.48 7.20 23.30
C SER A 235 10.64 8.44 23.59
N ALA A 236 10.32 8.70 24.84
CA ALA A 236 9.62 9.93 25.26
C ALA A 236 10.39 11.23 24.91
N SER A 237 11.72 11.15 24.70
CA SER A 237 12.54 12.28 24.20
C SER A 237 12.47 12.45 22.68
N GLY A 238 11.81 11.53 21.97
CA GLY A 238 11.69 11.56 20.53
C GLY A 238 12.87 10.93 19.79
N GLU A 239 13.67 10.09 20.46
CA GLU A 239 14.78 9.36 19.85
C GLU A 239 14.32 8.01 19.32
N LEU A 240 14.78 7.62 18.13
CA LEU A 240 14.52 6.29 17.56
C LEU A 240 15.25 5.23 18.39
N VAL A 241 14.48 4.28 18.95
CA VAL A 241 15.00 3.17 19.75
C VAL A 241 15.13 1.90 18.92
N ALA A 242 14.11 1.58 18.12
CA ALA A 242 14.10 0.41 17.26
C ALA A 242 13.28 0.66 15.99
N ARG A 243 13.59 -0.07 14.94
CA ARG A 243 12.92 -0.01 13.63
C ARG A 243 12.85 -1.40 13.01
N ALA A 244 11.68 -1.77 12.50
CA ALA A 244 11.49 -2.96 11.68
C ALA A 244 11.87 -2.72 10.22
N ALA A 245 12.12 -3.80 9.48
CA ALA A 245 12.42 -3.73 8.05
C ALA A 245 11.23 -3.24 7.24
N GLN A 246 11.52 -2.54 6.14
CA GLN A 246 10.51 -2.14 5.16
C GLN A 246 10.08 -3.33 4.30
N PHE A 247 8.79 -3.37 3.92
CA PHE A 247 8.15 -4.34 3.02
C PHE A 247 8.19 -5.81 3.45
N ALA A 248 8.68 -6.13 4.64
CA ALA A 248 8.78 -7.50 5.17
C ALA A 248 7.90 -7.71 6.41
N GLU A 249 7.36 -8.92 6.58
CA GLU A 249 6.74 -9.30 7.86
C GLU A 249 7.84 -9.49 8.91
N GLU A 250 7.70 -8.82 10.05
CA GLU A 250 8.70 -8.88 11.12
C GLU A 250 8.08 -8.83 12.52
N LEU A 251 8.60 -9.66 13.43
CA LEU A 251 8.35 -9.55 14.87
C LEU A 251 9.50 -8.78 15.51
N LEU A 252 9.37 -7.48 15.64
CA LEU A 252 10.34 -6.61 16.29
C LEU A 252 10.15 -6.70 17.80
N VAL A 253 11.16 -7.13 18.55
CA VAL A 253 11.12 -7.23 20.01
C VAL A 253 12.10 -6.26 20.61
N VAL A 254 11.64 -5.45 21.57
CA VAL A 254 12.42 -4.38 22.20
C VAL A 254 12.17 -4.34 23.70
N ASP A 255 13.20 -4.01 24.46
CA ASP A 255 13.11 -3.69 25.88
C ASP A 255 13.10 -2.18 26.09
N LEU A 256 12.16 -1.68 26.92
CA LEU A 256 12.02 -0.27 27.24
C LEU A 256 12.05 -0.06 28.74
N ASP A 257 12.82 0.94 29.18
CA ASP A 257 12.77 1.48 30.53
C ASP A 257 11.73 2.60 30.61
N LEU A 258 10.60 2.32 31.24
CA LEU A 258 9.41 3.17 31.24
C LEU A 258 9.14 3.76 32.64
N PRO A 259 8.49 4.93 32.72
CA PRO A 259 8.12 5.49 34.02
C PRO A 259 7.10 4.59 34.70
N GLU A 260 7.31 4.37 36.02
CA GLU A 260 6.31 3.71 36.84
C GLU A 260 5.05 4.56 36.95
N ALA A 261 3.91 3.89 36.99
CA ALA A 261 2.60 4.51 37.08
C ALA A 261 2.51 5.42 38.32
N ARG A 262 2.20 6.70 38.10
CA ARG A 262 2.14 7.72 39.17
C ARG A 262 0.75 7.84 39.80
N PHE A 263 -0.29 7.47 39.07
CA PHE A 263 -1.67 7.65 39.48
C PHE A 263 -2.27 6.34 39.98
N GLY A 264 -2.87 6.38 41.17
CA GLY A 264 -3.43 5.21 41.85
C GLY A 264 -4.88 4.88 41.50
N GLY A 265 -5.57 5.73 40.74
CA GLY A 265 -7.01 5.57 40.47
C GLY A 265 -7.30 4.66 39.29
N LEU A 266 -8.01 3.56 39.54
CA LEU A 266 -8.68 2.77 38.50
C LEU A 266 -10.06 3.37 38.21
N GLY A 267 -10.61 3.07 37.03
CA GLY A 267 -11.94 3.52 36.64
C GLY A 267 -11.92 4.54 35.50
N THR A 268 -13.01 5.28 35.39
CA THR A 268 -13.29 6.15 34.25
C THR A 268 -13.34 7.60 34.70
N PHE A 269 -12.72 8.51 33.93
CA PHE A 269 -12.84 9.96 34.09
C PHE A 269 -12.82 10.64 32.71
N GLU A 270 -13.34 11.84 32.63
CA GLU A 270 -13.36 12.66 31.43
C GLU A 270 -12.29 13.74 31.49
N THR A 271 -11.67 14.03 30.36
CA THR A 271 -10.72 15.14 30.21
C THR A 271 -10.94 15.79 28.84
N GLU A 272 -10.69 17.10 28.78
CA GLU A 272 -10.82 17.85 27.53
C GLU A 272 -9.46 17.86 26.81
N ALA A 273 -9.46 17.43 25.54
CA ALA A 273 -8.36 17.65 24.64
C ALA A 273 -8.32 19.12 24.21
N GLY A 274 -7.14 19.65 23.89
CA GLY A 274 -6.96 21.07 23.58
C GLY A 274 -7.79 21.62 22.42
N ASP A 275 -8.44 20.76 21.65
CA ASP A 275 -9.39 21.07 20.57
C ASP A 275 -10.86 21.18 21.04
N GLY A 276 -11.11 21.10 22.35
CA GLY A 276 -12.44 21.10 22.94
C GLY A 276 -13.17 19.75 22.90
N THR A 277 -12.52 18.69 22.41
CA THR A 277 -13.09 17.35 22.43
C THR A 277 -12.97 16.75 23.83
N VAL A 278 -14.05 16.17 24.34
CA VAL A 278 -14.05 15.43 25.61
C VAL A 278 -13.69 13.97 25.33
N ILE A 279 -12.60 13.52 25.95
CA ILE A 279 -12.12 12.13 25.86
C ILE A 279 -12.39 11.43 27.19
N THR A 280 -13.03 10.29 27.13
CA THR A 280 -13.23 9.39 28.26
C THR A 280 -11.99 8.51 28.46
N VAL A 281 -11.25 8.74 29.54
CA VAL A 281 -10.12 7.88 29.91
C VAL A 281 -10.65 6.73 30.76
N GLU A 282 -10.37 5.50 30.34
CA GLU A 282 -10.73 4.28 31.08
C GLU A 282 -9.45 3.56 31.53
N ARG A 283 -9.24 3.41 32.84
CA ARG A 283 -8.04 2.75 33.39
C ARG A 283 -8.38 1.43 34.05
N VAL A 284 -7.70 0.36 33.60
CA VAL A 284 -7.78 -0.99 34.15
C VAL A 284 -6.40 -1.46 34.62
N GLU A 285 -6.35 -2.45 35.50
CA GLU A 285 -5.11 -3.03 36.02
C GLU A 285 -5.01 -4.51 35.64
N LEU A 286 -3.94 -4.89 34.94
CA LEU A 286 -3.57 -6.28 34.71
C LEU A 286 -2.54 -6.74 35.76
N SER A 287 -1.52 -5.90 36.04
CA SER A 287 -0.51 -6.16 37.05
C SER A 287 0.13 -4.86 37.56
N ALA A 288 0.12 -4.67 38.90
CA ALA A 288 0.58 -3.45 39.54
C ALA A 288 2.09 -3.42 39.82
N ARG A 289 2.71 -4.61 39.99
CA ARG A 289 4.11 -4.70 40.43
C ARG A 289 5.06 -4.70 39.24
N PRO A 290 6.10 -3.86 39.25
CA PRO A 290 7.20 -3.97 38.30
C PRO A 290 7.81 -5.36 38.29
N LEU A 291 8.35 -5.75 37.16
CA LEU A 291 9.14 -6.97 37.02
C LEU A 291 10.47 -6.83 37.76
N GLU A 292 11.03 -7.96 38.20
CA GLU A 292 12.42 -7.97 38.62
C GLU A 292 13.31 -7.61 37.42
N PRO A 293 14.39 -6.86 37.64
CA PRO A 293 15.30 -6.47 36.56
C PRO A 293 15.84 -7.69 35.81
N TYR A 294 15.87 -7.62 34.48
CA TYR A 294 16.44 -8.65 33.61
C TYR A 294 17.39 -8.01 32.57
N GLU A 295 18.21 -8.82 31.93
CA GLU A 295 19.14 -8.34 30.90
C GLU A 295 18.37 -7.93 29.63
N PRO A 296 18.49 -6.66 29.19
CA PRO A 296 17.78 -6.18 28.02
C PRO A 296 18.38 -6.71 26.70
N LEU A 297 17.54 -6.87 25.70
CA LEU A 297 17.96 -7.14 24.32
C LEU A 297 18.63 -5.91 23.73
N THR A 298 19.60 -6.13 22.85
CA THR A 298 20.10 -5.04 22.00
C THR A 298 19.01 -4.67 20.97
N PRO A 299 18.56 -3.39 20.92
CA PRO A 299 17.56 -2.98 19.96
C PRO A 299 18.02 -3.18 18.52
N THR A 300 17.13 -3.61 17.65
CA THR A 300 17.38 -3.67 16.21
C THR A 300 16.86 -2.39 15.55
N VAL A 301 17.71 -1.74 14.76
CA VAL A 301 17.31 -0.63 13.89
C VAL A 301 17.62 -1.06 12.47
N ALA A 302 16.58 -1.43 11.72
CA ALA A 302 16.74 -1.79 10.31
C ALA A 302 17.22 -0.59 9.50
N GLU A 303 18.11 -0.83 8.53
CA GLU A 303 18.54 0.19 7.60
C GLU A 303 17.40 0.54 6.62
N HIS A 304 17.30 1.83 6.28
CA HIS A 304 16.40 2.28 5.23
C HIS A 304 16.86 1.78 3.87
N LEU A 305 15.90 1.40 3.05
CA LEU A 305 16.16 1.18 1.64
C LEU A 305 16.45 2.53 0.95
N GLU A 306 17.24 2.51 -0.09
CA GLU A 306 17.34 3.66 -1.01
C GLU A 306 16.02 3.81 -1.81
N ASP A 307 15.65 5.01 -2.21
CA ASP A 307 14.38 5.34 -2.85
C ASP A 307 14.00 4.41 -4.03
N THR A 308 14.95 4.13 -4.93
CA THR A 308 14.71 3.23 -6.07
C THR A 308 14.43 1.79 -5.61
N ALA A 309 15.11 1.34 -4.54
CA ALA A 309 14.89 0.01 -3.94
C ALA A 309 13.52 -0.06 -3.26
N GLU A 310 13.10 1.01 -2.56
CA GLU A 310 11.76 1.10 -1.96
C GLU A 310 10.67 0.98 -3.00
N VAL A 311 10.71 1.82 -4.04
CA VAL A 311 9.72 1.79 -5.12
C VAL A 311 9.67 0.41 -5.77
N TYR A 312 10.83 -0.17 -6.09
CA TYR A 312 10.88 -1.50 -6.69
C TYR A 312 10.26 -2.57 -5.78
N SER A 313 10.61 -2.55 -4.49
CA SER A 313 10.07 -3.48 -3.49
C SER A 313 8.55 -3.33 -3.32
N ALA A 314 8.05 -2.09 -3.32
CA ALA A 314 6.62 -1.81 -3.28
C ALA A 314 5.87 -2.42 -4.48
N LEU A 315 6.41 -2.27 -5.70
CA LEU A 315 5.82 -2.82 -6.92
C LEU A 315 5.81 -4.35 -6.92
N VAL A 316 6.91 -4.99 -6.49
CA VAL A 316 7.01 -6.44 -6.38
C VAL A 316 6.04 -6.98 -5.33
N LEU A 317 5.98 -6.35 -4.14
CA LEU A 317 5.05 -6.72 -3.07
C LEU A 317 3.59 -6.60 -3.52
N ALA A 318 3.24 -5.52 -4.20
CA ALA A 318 1.89 -5.30 -4.73
C ALA A 318 1.46 -6.41 -5.70
N VAL A 319 2.31 -6.74 -6.68
CA VAL A 319 2.02 -7.81 -7.65
C VAL A 319 1.90 -9.16 -6.95
N ARG A 320 2.84 -9.48 -6.05
CA ARG A 320 2.85 -10.73 -5.28
C ARG A 320 1.55 -10.93 -4.50
N ASP A 321 1.16 -9.91 -3.75
CA ASP A 321 0.00 -9.99 -2.87
C ASP A 321 -1.31 -9.94 -3.67
N TYR A 322 -1.40 -9.12 -4.72
CA TYR A 322 -2.58 -9.09 -5.58
C TYR A 322 -2.83 -10.47 -6.23
N VAL A 323 -1.79 -11.11 -6.75
CA VAL A 323 -1.87 -12.45 -7.32
C VAL A 323 -2.31 -13.47 -6.27
N ARG A 324 -1.64 -13.50 -5.10
CA ARG A 324 -1.87 -14.50 -4.04
C ARG A 324 -3.22 -14.32 -3.36
N LYS A 325 -3.56 -13.10 -2.92
CA LYS A 325 -4.82 -12.79 -2.20
C LYS A 325 -6.06 -13.02 -3.06
N ASN A 326 -5.94 -12.87 -4.40
CA ASN A 326 -7.02 -13.19 -5.34
C ASN A 326 -7.01 -14.65 -5.82
N GLY A 327 -6.06 -15.48 -5.38
CA GLY A 327 -5.99 -16.92 -5.69
C GLY A 327 -5.47 -17.26 -7.08
N PHE A 328 -4.90 -16.29 -7.82
CA PHE A 328 -4.25 -16.57 -9.09
C PHE A 328 -2.96 -17.37 -8.91
N GLN A 329 -2.69 -18.29 -9.81
CA GLN A 329 -1.47 -19.12 -9.76
C GLN A 329 -0.36 -18.58 -10.67
N SER A 330 -0.70 -17.73 -11.63
CA SER A 330 0.22 -17.25 -12.65
C SER A 330 -0.30 -15.97 -13.31
N VAL A 331 0.58 -15.29 -14.02
CA VAL A 331 0.26 -14.06 -14.76
C VAL A 331 0.58 -14.21 -16.24
N ILE A 332 -0.07 -13.41 -17.09
CA ILE A 332 0.18 -13.32 -18.53
C ILE A 332 0.27 -11.86 -18.95
N LEU A 333 1.19 -11.55 -19.86
CA LEU A 333 1.35 -10.20 -20.41
C LEU A 333 1.80 -10.23 -21.87
N GLY A 334 1.52 -9.15 -22.59
CA GLY A 334 2.09 -8.90 -23.91
C GLY A 334 3.53 -8.42 -23.79
N LEU A 335 4.49 -9.14 -24.37
CA LEU A 335 5.90 -8.76 -24.36
C LEU A 335 6.29 -8.20 -25.72
N SER A 336 6.42 -6.87 -25.78
CA SER A 336 6.72 -6.13 -27.02
C SER A 336 8.23 -6.00 -27.31
N GLY A 337 9.07 -6.24 -26.30
CA GLY A 337 10.50 -5.90 -26.32
C GLY A 337 10.79 -4.44 -25.94
N GLY A 338 9.76 -3.61 -25.69
CA GLY A 338 9.90 -2.27 -25.09
C GLY A 338 10.11 -2.33 -23.57
N ILE A 339 10.65 -1.24 -23.02
CA ILE A 339 11.09 -1.17 -21.62
C ILE A 339 9.95 -1.41 -20.62
N ASP A 340 8.73 -0.89 -20.88
CA ASP A 340 7.58 -1.04 -19.97
C ASP A 340 7.16 -2.50 -19.81
N SER A 341 7.05 -3.22 -20.92
CA SER A 341 6.73 -4.66 -20.89
C SER A 341 7.87 -5.48 -20.29
N ALA A 342 9.12 -5.06 -20.49
CA ALA A 342 10.30 -5.70 -19.93
C ALA A 342 10.36 -5.53 -18.41
N LEU A 343 10.14 -4.31 -17.91
CA LEU A 343 10.08 -4.04 -16.46
C LEU A 343 8.92 -4.77 -15.81
N THR A 344 7.72 -4.73 -16.43
CA THR A 344 6.53 -5.43 -15.91
C THR A 344 6.76 -6.94 -15.80
N ALA A 345 7.37 -7.58 -16.82
CA ALA A 345 7.72 -8.99 -16.78
C ALA A 345 8.75 -9.30 -15.68
N THR A 346 9.71 -8.40 -15.47
CA THR A 346 10.75 -8.55 -14.44
C THR A 346 10.17 -8.44 -13.03
N ILE A 347 9.34 -7.42 -12.78
CA ILE A 347 8.61 -7.27 -11.51
C ILE A 347 7.75 -8.51 -11.23
N ALA A 348 7.04 -9.02 -12.24
CA ALA A 348 6.24 -10.23 -12.10
C ALA A 348 7.09 -11.46 -11.75
N SER A 349 8.26 -11.61 -12.39
CA SER A 349 9.19 -12.71 -12.13
C SER A 349 9.78 -12.63 -10.71
N ASP A 350 10.11 -11.43 -10.25
CA ASP A 350 10.58 -11.20 -8.87
C ASP A 350 9.46 -11.46 -7.83
N ALA A 351 8.19 -11.17 -8.20
CA ALA A 351 7.04 -11.30 -7.32
C ALA A 351 6.59 -12.76 -7.08
N ILE A 352 6.53 -13.56 -8.15
CA ILE A 352 5.91 -14.89 -8.08
C ILE A 352 6.77 -16.03 -8.64
N GLY A 353 7.97 -15.74 -9.10
CA GLY A 353 8.87 -16.69 -9.79
C GLY A 353 8.64 -16.73 -11.31
N PRO A 354 9.73 -16.83 -12.10
CA PRO A 354 9.67 -16.77 -13.56
C PRO A 354 8.85 -17.91 -14.18
N GLU A 355 8.77 -19.07 -13.54
CA GLU A 355 8.00 -20.23 -13.99
C GLU A 355 6.48 -19.98 -14.01
N ARG A 356 6.00 -18.93 -13.32
CA ARG A 356 4.58 -18.53 -13.27
C ARG A 356 4.27 -17.32 -14.16
N VAL A 357 5.26 -16.81 -14.88
CA VAL A 357 5.10 -15.68 -15.82
C VAL A 357 5.00 -16.20 -17.24
N HIS A 358 3.96 -15.77 -17.95
CA HIS A 358 3.69 -16.16 -19.34
C HIS A 358 3.72 -14.92 -20.23
N ALA A 359 4.71 -14.85 -21.12
CA ALA A 359 4.84 -13.79 -22.10
C ALA A 359 4.22 -14.18 -23.44
N VAL A 360 3.44 -13.29 -24.04
CA VAL A 360 2.91 -13.48 -25.40
C VAL A 360 3.55 -12.45 -26.33
N LEU A 361 4.32 -12.93 -27.27
CA LEU A 361 4.94 -12.12 -28.31
C LEU A 361 3.95 -12.04 -29.49
N MET A 362 3.44 -10.85 -29.79
CA MET A 362 2.35 -10.63 -30.75
C MET A 362 2.77 -9.65 -31.87
N PRO A 363 3.72 -10.05 -32.73
CA PRO A 363 4.19 -9.17 -33.79
C PRO A 363 3.10 -8.86 -34.81
N SER A 364 3.08 -7.61 -35.29
CA SER A 364 2.33 -7.15 -36.45
C SER A 364 3.26 -7.02 -37.65
N ARG A 365 2.71 -6.57 -38.78
CA ARG A 365 3.50 -6.21 -39.98
C ARG A 365 4.46 -5.03 -39.77
N TYR A 366 4.27 -4.27 -38.67
CA TYR A 366 5.06 -3.08 -38.33
C TYR A 366 6.06 -3.33 -37.20
N SER A 367 5.99 -4.50 -36.56
CA SER A 367 6.91 -4.83 -35.47
C SER A 367 8.32 -5.06 -36.03
N SER A 368 9.30 -4.40 -35.40
CA SER A 368 10.70 -4.51 -35.81
C SER A 368 11.28 -5.89 -35.44
N GLU A 369 12.24 -6.38 -36.21
CA GLU A 369 12.98 -7.61 -35.88
C GLU A 369 13.77 -7.43 -34.58
N HIS A 370 14.24 -6.21 -34.28
CA HIS A 370 14.93 -5.87 -33.05
C HIS A 370 14.03 -6.04 -31.83
N SER A 371 12.80 -5.52 -31.87
CA SER A 371 11.85 -5.65 -30.75
C SER A 371 11.51 -7.12 -30.47
N LEU A 372 11.34 -7.94 -31.49
CA LEU A 372 11.12 -9.37 -31.32
C LEU A 372 12.37 -10.08 -30.78
N GLY A 373 13.57 -9.65 -31.20
CA GLY A 373 14.85 -10.10 -30.66
C GLY A 373 14.99 -9.81 -29.18
N ASP A 374 14.75 -8.57 -28.77
CA ASP A 374 14.80 -8.11 -27.38
C ASP A 374 13.82 -8.89 -26.49
N ALA A 375 12.57 -9.09 -26.97
CA ALA A 375 11.59 -9.89 -26.26
C ALA A 375 12.02 -11.35 -26.04
N ARG A 376 12.61 -11.98 -27.06
CA ARG A 376 13.14 -13.34 -26.96
C ARG A 376 14.33 -13.41 -26.02
N GLU A 377 15.22 -12.43 -26.08
CA GLU A 377 16.37 -12.35 -25.20
C GLU A 377 15.94 -12.21 -23.74
N LEU A 378 14.93 -11.38 -23.44
CA LEU A 378 14.37 -11.26 -22.10
C LEU A 378 13.81 -12.61 -21.61
N VAL A 379 13.01 -13.28 -22.43
CA VAL A 379 12.48 -14.62 -22.14
C VAL A 379 13.59 -15.59 -21.76
N GLU A 380 14.69 -15.60 -22.54
CA GLU A 380 15.83 -16.48 -22.27
C GLU A 380 16.59 -16.09 -20.99
N ARG A 381 16.80 -14.78 -20.76
CA ARG A 381 17.52 -14.28 -19.56
C ARG A 381 16.79 -14.60 -18.27
N GLN A 382 15.46 -14.49 -18.27
CA GLN A 382 14.61 -14.70 -17.09
C GLN A 382 14.12 -16.15 -16.95
N GLY A 383 14.08 -16.92 -18.02
CA GLY A 383 13.52 -18.28 -18.02
C GLY A 383 12.00 -18.33 -17.90
N ILE A 384 11.30 -17.27 -18.31
CA ILE A 384 9.82 -17.20 -18.30
C ILE A 384 9.21 -18.00 -19.46
N ASN A 385 7.95 -18.42 -19.29
CA ASN A 385 7.21 -19.08 -20.35
C ASN A 385 6.90 -18.11 -21.48
N SER A 386 6.94 -18.56 -22.74
CA SER A 386 6.60 -17.69 -23.87
C SER A 386 5.81 -18.37 -24.96
N ARG A 387 5.02 -17.57 -25.68
CA ARG A 387 4.28 -17.98 -26.87
C ARG A 387 4.35 -16.89 -27.94
N LEU A 388 4.60 -17.29 -29.18
CA LEU A 388 4.55 -16.40 -30.35
C LEU A 388 3.17 -16.50 -31.00
N VAL A 389 2.45 -15.39 -31.12
CA VAL A 389 1.12 -15.30 -31.75
C VAL A 389 1.09 -14.11 -32.70
N PRO A 390 1.49 -14.23 -33.97
CA PRO A 390 1.41 -13.13 -34.94
C PRO A 390 -0.03 -12.67 -35.14
N ILE A 391 -0.26 -11.35 -35.13
CA ILE A 391 -1.62 -10.77 -35.20
C ILE A 391 -2.07 -10.44 -36.62
N SER A 392 -1.18 -10.47 -37.63
CA SER A 392 -1.46 -10.01 -39.01
C SER A 392 -2.69 -10.67 -39.62
N GLY A 393 -2.82 -12.01 -39.50
CA GLY A 393 -3.98 -12.72 -40.07
C GLY A 393 -5.33 -12.32 -39.47
N VAL A 394 -5.36 -12.00 -38.17
CA VAL A 394 -6.59 -11.52 -37.48
C VAL A 394 -6.90 -10.08 -37.90
N VAL A 395 -5.89 -9.21 -37.94
CA VAL A 395 -6.03 -7.83 -38.43
C VAL A 395 -6.51 -7.79 -39.87
N ASP A 396 -5.90 -8.59 -40.77
CA ASP A 396 -6.30 -8.68 -42.15
C ASP A 396 -7.75 -9.17 -42.35
N ALA A 397 -8.23 -10.07 -41.49
CA ALA A 397 -9.61 -10.50 -41.48
C ALA A 397 -10.59 -9.37 -41.16
N PHE A 398 -10.27 -8.56 -40.13
CA PHE A 398 -11.06 -7.36 -39.79
C PHE A 398 -11.03 -6.32 -40.94
N GLU A 399 -9.85 -6.06 -41.52
CA GLU A 399 -9.68 -5.06 -42.60
C GLU A 399 -10.46 -5.43 -43.85
N LYS A 400 -10.74 -6.71 -44.10
CA LYS A 400 -11.59 -7.18 -45.20
C LYS A 400 -13.08 -6.86 -45.02
N GLU A 401 -13.54 -6.84 -43.76
CA GLU A 401 -14.94 -6.61 -43.41
C GLU A 401 -15.23 -5.12 -43.14
N ILE A 402 -14.25 -4.37 -42.65
CA ILE A 402 -14.40 -2.97 -42.23
C ILE A 402 -13.20 -2.18 -42.76
N GLU A 403 -13.47 -1.14 -43.55
CA GLU A 403 -12.44 -0.19 -44.00
C GLU A 403 -12.02 0.72 -42.83
N LEU A 404 -10.80 0.49 -42.33
CA LEU A 404 -10.21 1.29 -41.26
C LEU A 404 -8.92 1.98 -41.75
N SER A 405 -8.69 3.21 -41.29
CA SER A 405 -7.49 3.97 -41.61
C SER A 405 -7.00 4.81 -40.43
N GLY A 406 -5.74 5.23 -40.44
CA GLY A 406 -5.12 6.07 -39.41
C GLY A 406 -5.27 5.45 -38.02
N LEU A 407 -5.65 6.28 -37.03
CA LEU A 407 -5.79 5.88 -35.64
C LEU A 407 -6.73 4.68 -35.42
N ALA A 408 -7.76 4.52 -36.25
CA ALA A 408 -8.68 3.38 -36.13
C ALA A 408 -8.00 2.04 -36.47
N ALA A 409 -7.14 2.02 -37.49
CA ALA A 409 -6.35 0.84 -37.85
C ALA A 409 -5.24 0.55 -36.82
N GLU A 410 -4.59 1.58 -36.27
CA GLU A 410 -3.62 1.42 -35.17
C GLU A 410 -4.29 0.81 -33.93
N ASN A 411 -5.43 1.36 -33.50
CA ASN A 411 -6.19 0.87 -32.36
C ASN A 411 -6.74 -0.56 -32.54
N LEU A 412 -7.05 -0.97 -33.78
CA LEU A 412 -7.45 -2.35 -34.06
C LEU A 412 -6.35 -3.34 -33.64
N GLN A 413 -5.08 -3.05 -33.97
CA GLN A 413 -3.97 -3.93 -33.62
C GLN A 413 -3.82 -4.09 -32.10
N ALA A 414 -3.93 -2.98 -31.35
CA ALA A 414 -3.88 -3.00 -29.89
C ALA A 414 -5.05 -3.85 -29.31
N ARG A 415 -6.27 -3.70 -29.84
CA ARG A 415 -7.44 -4.48 -29.40
C ARG A 415 -7.34 -5.95 -29.73
N VAL A 416 -6.80 -6.32 -30.89
CA VAL A 416 -6.52 -7.72 -31.23
C VAL A 416 -5.57 -8.34 -30.22
N ARG A 417 -4.50 -7.64 -29.83
CA ARG A 417 -3.58 -8.10 -28.76
C ARG A 417 -4.30 -8.27 -27.43
N GLY A 418 -5.08 -7.30 -27.01
CA GLY A 418 -5.88 -7.39 -25.78
C GLY A 418 -6.84 -8.58 -25.79
N THR A 419 -7.54 -8.82 -26.92
CA THR A 419 -8.45 -9.96 -27.07
C THR A 419 -7.72 -11.30 -26.99
N ILE A 420 -6.53 -11.43 -27.58
CA ILE A 420 -5.70 -12.64 -27.49
C ILE A 420 -5.29 -12.90 -26.04
N LEU A 421 -4.79 -11.89 -25.32
CA LEU A 421 -4.41 -12.02 -23.92
C LEU A 421 -5.59 -12.45 -23.05
N MET A 422 -6.75 -11.81 -23.19
CA MET A 422 -7.95 -12.18 -22.44
C MET A 422 -8.46 -13.58 -22.78
N GLY A 423 -8.37 -13.99 -24.06
CA GLY A 423 -8.71 -15.35 -24.46
C GLY A 423 -7.81 -16.41 -23.80
N LEU A 424 -6.50 -16.17 -23.75
CA LEU A 424 -5.53 -17.04 -23.08
C LEU A 424 -5.72 -17.04 -21.55
N SER A 425 -6.01 -15.86 -20.98
CA SER A 425 -6.36 -15.72 -19.56
C SER A 425 -7.54 -16.63 -19.19
N ASN A 426 -8.64 -16.54 -19.92
CA ASN A 426 -9.83 -17.37 -19.69
C ASN A 426 -9.55 -18.87 -19.89
N GLN A 427 -8.71 -19.22 -20.85
CA GLN A 427 -8.37 -20.62 -21.16
C GLN A 427 -7.52 -21.27 -20.06
N HIS A 428 -6.60 -20.50 -19.43
CA HIS A 428 -5.57 -21.03 -18.56
C HIS A 428 -5.62 -20.50 -17.11
N GLY A 429 -6.49 -19.54 -16.80
CA GLY A 429 -6.64 -18.96 -15.47
C GLY A 429 -5.52 -17.97 -15.07
N HIS A 430 -4.81 -17.39 -16.06
CA HIS A 430 -3.78 -16.40 -15.78
C HIS A 430 -4.38 -15.01 -15.48
N LEU A 431 -3.81 -14.27 -14.54
CA LEU A 431 -4.09 -12.85 -14.40
C LEU A 431 -3.38 -12.07 -15.51
N VAL A 432 -4.10 -11.26 -16.29
CA VAL A 432 -3.49 -10.38 -17.30
C VAL A 432 -2.89 -9.15 -16.63
N LEU A 433 -1.59 -8.92 -16.86
CA LEU A 433 -0.91 -7.68 -16.47
C LEU A 433 -0.86 -6.71 -17.64
N THR A 434 -1.25 -5.45 -17.40
CA THR A 434 -1.03 -4.37 -18.37
C THR A 434 0.35 -3.75 -18.15
N THR A 435 0.87 -3.10 -19.17
CA THR A 435 2.24 -2.57 -19.17
C THR A 435 2.31 -1.05 -19.33
N GLY A 436 1.17 -0.36 -19.25
CA GLY A 436 1.12 1.10 -19.36
C GLY A 436 1.62 1.78 -18.09
N ASN A 437 2.39 2.85 -18.25
CA ASN A 437 2.97 3.65 -17.19
C ASN A 437 2.16 4.93 -16.91
N LYS A 438 2.51 5.67 -15.84
CA LYS A 438 1.81 6.89 -15.41
C LYS A 438 1.82 7.99 -16.47
N SER A 439 2.95 8.19 -17.17
CA SER A 439 3.09 9.25 -18.17
C SER A 439 2.16 9.02 -19.37
N GLU A 440 2.10 7.79 -19.88
CA GLU A 440 1.17 7.40 -20.95
C GLU A 440 -0.29 7.54 -20.53
N LEU A 441 -0.63 7.06 -19.33
CA LEU A 441 -1.98 7.19 -18.78
C LEU A 441 -2.39 8.64 -18.56
N ALA A 442 -1.47 9.49 -18.13
CA ALA A 442 -1.73 10.90 -17.92
C ALA A 442 -2.25 11.55 -19.19
N VAL A 443 -1.49 11.45 -20.27
CA VAL A 443 -1.83 12.12 -21.54
C VAL A 443 -2.81 11.32 -22.41
N GLY A 444 -3.21 10.12 -21.95
CA GLY A 444 -4.13 9.23 -22.69
C GLY A 444 -3.51 8.55 -23.89
N TYR A 445 -2.20 8.36 -23.88
CA TYR A 445 -1.46 7.59 -24.91
C TYR A 445 -1.63 6.10 -24.68
N SER A 446 -2.87 5.64 -24.76
CA SER A 446 -3.30 4.26 -24.59
C SER A 446 -4.57 3.97 -25.38
N THR A 447 -4.79 2.71 -25.73
CA THR A 447 -5.99 2.25 -26.46
C THR A 447 -6.93 1.51 -25.52
N LEU A 448 -8.15 2.07 -25.32
CA LEU A 448 -9.20 1.38 -24.58
C LEU A 448 -9.47 -0.02 -25.16
N TYR A 449 -9.53 -1.01 -24.27
CA TYR A 449 -9.73 -2.42 -24.60
C TYR A 449 -8.62 -3.03 -25.47
N GLY A 450 -7.48 -2.35 -25.59
CA GLY A 450 -6.28 -2.81 -26.26
C GLY A 450 -5.16 -3.06 -25.26
N ASP A 451 -4.15 -2.20 -25.25
CA ASP A 451 -3.03 -2.22 -24.28
C ASP A 451 -3.48 -1.93 -22.84
N SER A 452 -4.63 -1.27 -22.66
CA SER A 452 -5.26 -1.06 -21.36
C SER A 452 -6.07 -2.27 -20.83
N ALA A 453 -6.20 -3.36 -21.63
CA ALA A 453 -6.94 -4.54 -21.19
C ALA A 453 -6.11 -5.40 -20.23
N GLY A 454 -6.67 -5.67 -19.05
CA GLY A 454 -6.01 -6.52 -18.06
C GLY A 454 -6.73 -6.51 -16.71
N GLY A 455 -6.17 -7.21 -15.74
CA GLY A 455 -6.70 -7.32 -14.37
C GLY A 455 -5.88 -6.56 -13.34
N PHE A 456 -4.59 -6.27 -13.64
CA PHE A 456 -3.72 -5.47 -12.77
C PHE A 456 -2.65 -4.73 -13.59
N ALA A 457 -2.27 -3.55 -13.14
CA ALA A 457 -1.36 -2.64 -13.84
C ALA A 457 -0.14 -2.29 -12.96
N PRO A 458 0.92 -3.12 -12.97
CA PRO A 458 2.04 -3.01 -12.02
C PRO A 458 2.76 -1.66 -12.02
N ILE A 459 2.88 -1.01 -13.17
CA ILE A 459 3.60 0.27 -13.32
C ILE A 459 2.68 1.47 -13.61
N LYS A 460 1.39 1.34 -13.27
CA LYS A 460 0.35 2.37 -13.49
C LYS A 460 0.70 3.74 -12.91
N ASP A 461 1.38 3.75 -11.77
CA ASP A 461 1.75 4.96 -11.03
C ASP A 461 3.25 5.29 -11.13
N VAL A 462 3.95 4.69 -12.09
CA VAL A 462 5.39 4.89 -12.36
C VAL A 462 5.55 5.81 -13.55
N LEU A 463 6.16 6.99 -13.38
CA LEU A 463 6.53 7.88 -14.49
C LEU A 463 7.55 7.22 -15.42
N LYS A 464 7.56 7.58 -16.70
CA LYS A 464 8.43 6.96 -17.71
C LYS A 464 9.92 7.09 -17.37
N THR A 465 10.33 8.22 -16.87
CA THR A 465 11.73 8.45 -16.41
C THR A 465 12.10 7.45 -15.31
N LEU A 466 11.20 7.22 -14.37
CA LEU A 466 11.39 6.24 -13.29
C LEU A 466 11.36 4.79 -13.80
N VAL A 467 10.64 4.48 -14.89
CA VAL A 467 10.70 3.15 -15.54
C VAL A 467 12.13 2.82 -15.98
N TRP A 468 12.85 3.78 -16.58
CA TRP A 468 14.26 3.60 -16.95
C TRP A 468 15.16 3.43 -15.72
N GLU A 469 14.95 4.23 -14.70
CA GLU A 469 15.72 4.17 -13.46
C GLU A 469 15.57 2.81 -12.78
N LEU A 470 14.34 2.36 -12.56
CA LEU A 470 14.04 1.04 -11.98
C LEU A 470 14.63 -0.12 -12.80
N SER A 471 14.57 -0.01 -14.13
CA SER A 471 15.13 -1.04 -15.02
C SER A 471 16.64 -1.15 -14.91
N ARG A 472 17.35 -0.01 -14.88
CA ARG A 472 18.81 0.04 -14.69
C ARG A 472 19.19 -0.45 -13.29
N TRP A 473 18.47 0.03 -12.27
CA TRP A 473 18.68 -0.41 -10.89
C TRP A 473 18.52 -1.93 -10.78
N ARG A 474 17.43 -2.49 -11.32
CA ARG A 474 17.21 -3.95 -11.26
C ARG A 474 18.28 -4.74 -12.00
N ASN A 475 18.75 -4.26 -13.13
CA ASN A 475 19.87 -4.88 -13.85
C ASN A 475 21.17 -4.86 -13.03
N ALA A 476 21.43 -3.80 -12.30
CA ALA A 476 22.58 -3.68 -11.40
C ALA A 476 22.52 -4.66 -10.21
N GLN A 477 21.32 -5.17 -9.86
CA GLN A 477 21.14 -6.19 -8.81
C GLN A 477 21.32 -7.64 -9.33
N ALA A 478 21.75 -7.84 -10.57
CA ALA A 478 21.97 -9.19 -11.12
C ALA A 478 22.93 -10.02 -10.22
N GLY A 479 22.62 -11.29 -10.04
CA GLY A 479 23.34 -12.20 -9.15
C GLY A 479 22.96 -12.11 -7.68
N ARG A 480 22.15 -11.11 -7.28
CA ARG A 480 21.58 -11.02 -5.92
C ARG A 480 20.23 -11.69 -5.86
N SER A 481 19.94 -12.32 -4.73
CA SER A 481 18.63 -12.88 -4.39
C SER A 481 18.18 -12.37 -3.03
N GLY A 482 16.88 -12.21 -2.85
CA GLY A 482 16.30 -11.72 -1.60
C GLY A 482 14.79 -11.71 -1.66
N GLU A 483 14.14 -11.07 -0.71
CA GLU A 483 12.68 -11.00 -0.58
C GLU A 483 11.99 -10.48 -1.87
N PHE A 484 12.62 -9.51 -2.55
CA PHE A 484 12.09 -8.83 -3.74
C PHE A 484 12.96 -9.00 -4.99
N LEU A 485 13.92 -9.92 -4.96
CA LEU A 485 14.84 -10.14 -6.05
C LEU A 485 14.96 -11.64 -6.35
N TYR A 486 14.49 -12.07 -7.51
CA TYR A 486 14.84 -13.38 -8.03
C TYR A 486 16.31 -13.37 -8.48
N GLY A 487 17.07 -14.38 -8.10
CA GLY A 487 18.53 -14.44 -8.33
C GLY A 487 18.92 -14.69 -9.77
N PHE A 488 18.55 -13.82 -10.72
CA PHE A 488 18.99 -13.94 -12.11
C PHE A 488 20.51 -13.82 -12.21
N ALA A 489 21.14 -14.79 -12.87
CA ALA A 489 22.60 -14.84 -13.00
C ALA A 489 23.20 -13.71 -13.85
N ARG A 490 22.39 -13.07 -14.68
CA ARG A 490 22.75 -11.92 -15.54
C ARG A 490 21.65 -10.86 -15.49
N PRO A 491 21.92 -9.61 -15.93
CA PRO A 491 20.92 -8.56 -16.01
C PRO A 491 19.63 -9.05 -16.69
N PRO A 492 18.46 -9.00 -16.03
CA PRO A 492 17.24 -9.61 -16.57
C PRO A 492 16.64 -8.87 -17.76
N ILE A 493 16.88 -7.56 -17.88
CA ILE A 493 16.35 -6.72 -18.96
C ILE A 493 17.47 -6.53 -20.02
N PRO A 494 17.23 -6.82 -21.31
CA PRO A 494 18.18 -6.52 -22.38
C PRO A 494 18.52 -5.02 -22.43
N GLU A 495 19.80 -4.69 -22.63
CA GLU A 495 20.24 -3.31 -22.70
C GLU A 495 19.54 -2.53 -23.81
N ASN A 496 19.36 -3.17 -24.99
CA ASN A 496 18.65 -2.54 -26.09
C ASN A 496 17.19 -2.18 -25.77
N SER A 497 16.52 -2.93 -24.88
CA SER A 497 15.17 -2.56 -24.37
C SER A 497 15.19 -1.28 -23.54
N ILE A 498 16.31 -0.99 -22.87
CA ILE A 498 16.49 0.22 -22.03
C ILE A 498 16.89 1.42 -22.89
N GLU A 499 17.76 1.22 -23.90
CA GLU A 499 18.37 2.29 -24.67
C GLU A 499 17.54 2.75 -25.88
N LYS A 500 16.73 1.84 -26.44
CA LYS A 500 15.96 2.19 -27.65
C LYS A 500 14.86 3.21 -27.36
N GLU A 501 14.63 4.08 -28.33
CA GLU A 501 13.59 5.10 -28.27
C GLU A 501 12.19 4.44 -28.16
N PRO A 502 11.33 4.92 -27.23
CA PRO A 502 9.98 4.37 -27.05
C PRO A 502 9.11 4.50 -28.30
N SER A 503 8.39 3.42 -28.60
CA SER A 503 7.47 3.37 -29.73
C SER A 503 6.38 2.31 -29.52
N ALA A 504 5.15 2.62 -29.90
CA ALA A 504 4.04 1.67 -29.92
C ALA A 504 4.09 0.68 -31.12
N GLU A 505 4.92 0.93 -32.12
CA GLU A 505 5.09 0.12 -33.33
C GLU A 505 3.77 -0.26 -34.04
N LEU A 506 2.82 0.66 -34.11
CA LEU A 506 1.50 0.47 -34.76
C LEU A 506 1.48 0.98 -36.22
N ARG A 507 2.49 1.74 -36.62
CA ARG A 507 2.71 2.28 -37.96
C ARG A 507 4.22 2.33 -38.28
N PRO A 508 4.61 2.45 -39.58
CA PRO A 508 6.03 2.49 -39.95
C PRO A 508 6.77 3.68 -39.31
N GLY A 509 7.92 3.40 -38.67
CA GLY A 509 8.81 4.43 -38.09
C GLY A 509 8.21 5.28 -36.98
N GLN A 510 7.17 4.81 -36.32
CA GLN A 510 6.50 5.52 -35.22
C GLN A 510 7.45 5.73 -34.04
N ARG A 511 7.37 6.92 -33.43
CA ARG A 511 8.02 7.27 -32.16
C ARG A 511 7.02 7.95 -31.25
N ASP A 512 7.17 7.80 -29.95
CA ASP A 512 6.30 8.49 -28.97
C ASP A 512 6.47 10.01 -29.10
N THR A 513 7.68 10.46 -29.43
CA THR A 513 8.01 11.89 -29.69
C THR A 513 7.33 12.50 -30.91
N ASP A 514 6.74 11.70 -31.81
CA ASP A 514 5.86 12.22 -32.87
C ASP A 514 4.61 12.90 -32.30
N SER A 515 4.17 12.49 -31.10
CA SER A 515 2.92 12.92 -30.48
C SER A 515 3.10 13.56 -29.10
N LEU A 516 4.18 13.28 -28.41
CA LEU A 516 4.49 13.73 -27.03
C LEU A 516 5.79 14.53 -27.02
N PRO A 517 6.01 15.39 -26.02
CA PRO A 517 7.34 15.91 -25.75
C PRO A 517 8.26 14.79 -25.23
N GLU A 518 9.57 15.03 -25.19
CA GLU A 518 10.52 14.15 -24.50
C GLU A 518 10.08 13.93 -23.05
N TYR A 519 10.25 12.71 -22.54
CA TYR A 519 9.77 12.36 -21.21
C TYR A 519 10.48 13.12 -20.09
N ASP A 520 11.72 13.53 -20.28
CA ASP A 520 12.45 14.39 -19.33
C ASP A 520 11.82 15.78 -19.18
N VAL A 521 11.01 16.21 -20.15
CA VAL A 521 10.23 17.46 -20.10
C VAL A 521 8.78 17.19 -19.65
N LEU A 522 8.21 16.06 -20.07
CA LEU A 522 6.83 15.71 -19.78
C LEU A 522 6.63 15.35 -18.30
N ASP A 523 7.48 14.50 -17.75
CA ASP A 523 7.28 13.92 -16.42
C ASP A 523 7.37 14.96 -15.29
N PRO A 524 8.31 15.93 -15.28
CA PRO A 524 8.26 17.02 -14.31
C PRO A 524 6.98 17.86 -14.38
N LEU A 525 6.48 18.13 -15.57
CA LEU A 525 5.21 18.87 -15.74
C LEU A 525 4.03 18.05 -15.23
N LEU A 526 4.01 16.73 -15.49
CA LEU A 526 2.97 15.83 -14.97
C LEU A 526 3.02 15.73 -13.45
N HIS A 527 4.21 15.64 -12.86
CA HIS A 527 4.40 15.64 -11.42
C HIS A 527 3.79 16.91 -10.80
N ASP A 528 4.15 18.09 -11.30
CA ASP A 528 3.65 19.35 -10.77
C ASP A 528 2.12 19.50 -10.97
N TYR A 529 1.60 19.12 -12.14
CA TYR A 529 0.17 19.23 -12.44
C TYR A 529 -0.69 18.19 -11.70
N VAL A 530 -0.25 16.93 -11.64
CA VAL A 530 -1.06 15.82 -11.12
C VAL A 530 -0.86 15.64 -9.62
N GLU A 531 0.39 15.66 -9.15
CA GLU A 531 0.69 15.33 -7.75
C GLU A 531 0.62 16.55 -6.83
N LYS A 532 1.00 17.74 -7.35
CA LYS A 532 0.95 19.00 -6.59
C LYS A 532 -0.31 19.85 -6.88
N ASP A 533 -1.20 19.41 -7.77
CA ASP A 533 -2.41 20.14 -8.19
C ASP A 533 -2.14 21.58 -8.70
N MET A 534 -0.97 21.83 -9.27
CA MET A 534 -0.62 23.17 -9.76
C MET A 534 -1.47 23.55 -10.97
N GLY A 535 -2.08 24.74 -10.93
CA GLY A 535 -2.78 25.30 -12.06
C GLY A 535 -1.86 25.84 -13.16
N SER A 536 -2.41 26.20 -14.31
CA SER A 536 -1.67 26.69 -15.48
C SER A 536 -0.70 27.84 -15.15
N ALA A 537 -1.15 28.84 -14.36
CA ALA A 537 -0.30 29.98 -13.99
C ALA A 537 0.87 29.57 -13.08
N GLU A 538 0.65 28.64 -12.14
CA GLU A 538 1.69 28.14 -11.23
C GLU A 538 2.73 27.33 -11.98
N LEU A 539 2.30 26.49 -12.94
CA LEU A 539 3.21 25.72 -13.80
C LEU A 539 4.11 26.61 -14.64
N VAL A 540 3.55 27.67 -15.22
CA VAL A 540 4.34 28.66 -15.97
C VAL A 540 5.30 29.40 -15.03
N ALA A 541 4.87 29.77 -13.84
CA ALA A 541 5.73 30.41 -12.84
C ALA A 541 6.86 29.48 -12.34
N ALA A 542 6.62 28.16 -12.32
CA ALA A 542 7.64 27.14 -12.03
C ALA A 542 8.65 26.93 -13.16
N GLY A 543 8.45 27.56 -14.32
CA GLY A 543 9.40 27.56 -15.44
C GLY A 543 9.02 26.64 -16.61
N HIS A 544 7.83 26.03 -16.59
CA HIS A 544 7.34 25.25 -17.73
C HIS A 544 6.92 26.15 -18.91
N ASP A 545 7.13 25.67 -20.13
CA ASP A 545 6.74 26.41 -21.35
C ASP A 545 5.21 26.58 -21.42
N PRO A 546 4.69 27.81 -21.61
CA PRO A 546 3.25 28.08 -21.59
C PRO A 546 2.43 27.30 -22.65
N ALA A 547 3.00 27.12 -23.84
CA ALA A 547 2.33 26.41 -24.91
C ALA A 547 2.26 24.91 -24.63
N LEU A 548 3.32 24.37 -24.05
CA LEU A 548 3.38 22.98 -23.58
C LEU A 548 2.42 22.74 -22.42
N VAL A 549 2.39 23.63 -21.42
CA VAL A 549 1.46 23.59 -20.28
C VAL A 549 0.02 23.48 -20.78
N ALA A 550 -0.42 24.39 -21.64
CA ALA A 550 -1.78 24.39 -22.18
C ALA A 550 -2.11 23.09 -22.95
N ARG A 551 -1.16 22.55 -23.71
CA ARG A 551 -1.31 21.31 -24.46
C ARG A 551 -1.42 20.10 -23.53
N ILE A 552 -0.54 19.98 -22.55
CA ILE A 552 -0.49 18.80 -21.65
C ILE A 552 -1.68 18.77 -20.70
N ILE A 553 -2.04 19.90 -20.06
CA ILE A 553 -3.26 20.00 -19.24
C ILE A 553 -4.47 19.50 -20.03
N ARG A 554 -4.62 19.97 -21.27
CA ARG A 554 -5.75 19.55 -22.13
C ARG A 554 -5.74 18.04 -22.39
N LEU A 555 -4.59 17.44 -22.68
CA LEU A 555 -4.49 15.99 -22.91
C LEU A 555 -4.85 15.21 -21.64
N VAL A 556 -4.33 15.63 -20.50
CA VAL A 556 -4.58 14.98 -19.20
C VAL A 556 -6.07 15.04 -18.85
N ASP A 557 -6.70 16.19 -18.97
CA ASP A 557 -8.11 16.34 -18.60
C ASP A 557 -9.05 15.57 -19.55
N LEU A 558 -8.74 15.56 -20.84
CA LEU A 558 -9.53 14.80 -21.83
C LEU A 558 -9.37 13.28 -21.68
N ALA A 559 -8.27 12.81 -21.12
CA ALA A 559 -8.00 11.38 -20.97
C ALA A 559 -8.71 10.74 -19.77
N GLU A 560 -9.40 11.48 -18.92
CA GLU A 560 -10.03 10.96 -17.70
C GLU A 560 -10.95 9.76 -17.97
N TYR A 561 -11.72 9.77 -19.07
CA TYR A 561 -12.61 8.67 -19.42
C TYR A 561 -11.86 7.36 -19.70
N LYS A 562 -10.60 7.41 -20.18
CA LYS A 562 -9.75 6.25 -20.40
C LYS A 562 -9.26 5.70 -19.07
N ARG A 563 -8.77 6.57 -18.19
CA ARG A 563 -8.25 6.20 -16.87
C ARG A 563 -9.29 5.54 -15.97
N ARG A 564 -10.58 5.97 -16.07
CA ARG A 564 -11.69 5.35 -15.33
C ARG A 564 -12.00 3.91 -15.73
N GLN A 565 -11.45 3.44 -16.83
CA GLN A 565 -11.63 2.08 -17.34
C GLN A 565 -10.32 1.28 -17.32
N TYR A 566 -9.29 1.84 -16.67
CA TYR A 566 -7.99 1.18 -16.54
C TYR A 566 -7.97 0.25 -15.32
N PRO A 567 -7.24 -0.89 -15.38
CA PRO A 567 -7.11 -1.81 -14.25
C PRO A 567 -6.55 -1.12 -12.99
N PRO A 568 -6.83 -1.67 -11.79
CA PRO A 568 -6.14 -1.24 -10.58
C PRO A 568 -4.63 -1.47 -10.70
N GLY A 569 -3.86 -0.72 -9.96
CA GLY A 569 -2.40 -0.84 -9.91
C GLY A 569 -1.86 -0.09 -8.69
N PRO A 570 -0.65 -0.46 -8.21
CA PRO A 570 -0.13 0.04 -6.96
C PRO A 570 0.08 1.55 -6.98
N LYS A 571 -0.37 2.20 -5.92
CA LYS A 571 -0.07 3.60 -5.64
C LYS A 571 1.31 3.68 -4.98
N ILE A 572 2.20 4.46 -5.57
CA ILE A 572 3.54 4.72 -5.03
C ILE A 572 3.84 6.22 -4.86
N THR A 573 3.05 7.08 -5.48
CA THR A 573 3.23 8.54 -5.44
C THR A 573 2.18 9.21 -4.56
N PRO A 574 2.37 10.47 -4.14
CA PRO A 574 1.39 11.22 -3.35
C PRO A 574 0.00 11.26 -3.98
N LYS A 575 -0.09 11.23 -5.32
CA LYS A 575 -1.37 11.22 -6.03
C LYS A 575 -1.32 10.35 -7.29
N ASN A 576 -2.08 9.24 -7.28
CA ASN A 576 -2.20 8.34 -8.43
C ASN A 576 -3.46 8.62 -9.27
N PHE A 577 -3.54 8.01 -10.45
CA PHE A 577 -4.77 7.95 -11.25
C PHE A 577 -5.68 6.81 -10.75
N GLY A 578 -6.33 7.05 -9.61
CA GLY A 578 -7.17 6.09 -8.92
C GLY A 578 -8.12 6.79 -7.95
N ARG A 579 -8.01 6.45 -6.68
CA ARG A 579 -8.92 6.93 -5.64
C ARG A 579 -8.70 8.39 -5.25
N ASP A 580 -7.50 8.90 -5.35
CA ASP A 580 -7.08 10.21 -4.88
C ASP A 580 -7.09 11.31 -5.96
N ARG A 581 -7.27 10.98 -7.25
CA ARG A 581 -7.54 11.96 -8.32
C ARG A 581 -8.84 11.64 -9.05
N ARG A 582 -9.86 12.46 -8.87
CA ARG A 582 -11.26 12.20 -9.31
C ARG A 582 -11.86 13.39 -10.06
N LEU A 583 -11.32 13.72 -11.24
CA LEU A 583 -11.95 14.74 -12.07
C LEU A 583 -13.27 14.22 -12.66
N PRO A 584 -14.30 15.07 -12.79
CA PRO A 584 -15.52 14.70 -13.50
C PRO A 584 -15.23 14.39 -14.97
N ILE A 585 -15.69 13.24 -15.48
CA ILE A 585 -15.57 12.91 -16.92
C ILE A 585 -16.37 13.92 -17.77
N THR A 586 -17.61 14.22 -17.36
CA THR A 586 -18.45 15.21 -18.02
C THR A 586 -18.11 16.62 -17.54
N ASN A 587 -16.95 17.09 -17.94
CA ASN A 587 -16.36 18.35 -17.51
C ASN A 587 -16.10 19.26 -18.72
N ARG A 588 -16.43 20.54 -18.60
CA ARG A 588 -16.17 21.58 -19.60
C ARG A 588 -15.21 22.66 -19.12
N TRP A 589 -14.73 22.54 -17.89
CA TRP A 589 -13.71 23.44 -17.40
C TRP A 589 -12.46 23.34 -18.27
N ARG A 590 -11.86 24.48 -18.58
CA ARG A 590 -10.57 24.53 -19.26
C ARG A 590 -9.70 25.53 -18.51
N GLU A 591 -8.54 25.08 -18.12
CA GLU A 591 -7.51 25.99 -17.63
C GLU A 591 -7.19 27.02 -18.71
N THR A 592 -7.24 28.28 -18.34
CA THR A 592 -6.82 29.40 -19.21
C THR A 592 -5.44 29.82 -18.75
N THR A 593 -4.47 29.75 -19.65
CA THR A 593 -3.21 30.50 -19.48
C THR A 593 -3.57 31.98 -19.58
N LEU A 594 -3.53 32.69 -18.45
CA LEU A 594 -3.69 34.15 -18.41
C LEU A 594 -2.46 34.82 -18.98
#